data_64c5ec8e24efec7a0b4a2744cce49300
#
_entry.id   64c5ec8e24efec7a0b4a2744cce49300
#
_cell.length_a   1.000
_cell.length_b   1.000
_cell.length_c   1.000
_cell.angle_alpha   90.00
_cell.angle_beta   90.00
_cell.angle_gamma   90.00
#
_symmetry.space_group_name_H-M   'P 1'
#
loop_
_entity.id
_entity.type
_entity.pdbx_description
1 polymer ?
#
loop_
_entity_poly.entity_id
_entity_poly.type
_entity_poly.pdbx_seq_one_letter_code
_entity_poly.pdbx_strand_id
1 'polypeptide(L)'
;MYRLLPFNFTRIANHEVIVNEVGDMQIVPLGTVQQIVEKKLDEKSEMYKTLHANFFLTDTTIHPLFDIYVERISEKKSFLDDHTALHIFVLTLRCNQNCVYCQASSQQESSCHVTMSMHTMEKGVELMFKSRSKHLTMEFQGGEPSLEYDLLKYGIEKAEEKNLTEKRKITYVLCTNSINLTERVLDLCKQYNVLISTSLDGPAFLHNKNRGKTDSYEKVVAGIAKAREILGFERVSALMTTSVEGLNYPIEIVDEYVKLGFCDVFIRALNPYGLATENDDWEKYTERFIEFYKKALNHIIDLNLSGTFFREDYAAIILKKMITSFNSGFVDLQSPAGVVNSVIVYNYDGYVYASDESRMLAEMGDYTFRLGSVDDEYEQIVYGRKVREVAKVWSNETLAGCSDCALKVYCGADPVRNYSTQGDMYGYRPNSLLCKKNKAIIEYIIELIITRGDEVLPVFKSWFL
;
A
#
# COMPACT_ATOMS: atom_id res chain seq x y z
N MET A 1 -10.58 -25.67 -33.94
CA MET A 1 -10.30 -26.21 -32.55
C MET A 1 -9.35 -25.24 -31.87
N TYR A 2 -9.77 -24.58 -30.80
CA TYR A 2 -9.01 -23.59 -30.08
C TYR A 2 -7.96 -24.20 -29.14
N ARG A 3 -7.00 -23.35 -28.70
CA ARG A 3 -5.99 -23.65 -27.70
C ARG A 3 -6.23 -22.75 -26.50
N LEU A 4 -5.83 -23.21 -25.31
CA LEU A 4 -5.89 -22.40 -24.08
C LEU A 4 -4.65 -21.52 -24.00
N LEU A 5 -4.85 -20.27 -23.64
CA LEU A 5 -3.80 -19.39 -23.12
C LEU A 5 -3.78 -19.48 -21.57
N PRO A 6 -2.69 -19.12 -20.91
CA PRO A 6 -2.60 -19.24 -19.45
C PRO A 6 -3.65 -18.41 -18.72
N PHE A 7 -4.40 -19.05 -17.84
CA PHE A 7 -5.31 -18.42 -16.90
C PHE A 7 -5.48 -19.26 -15.63
N ASN A 8 -5.87 -18.64 -14.55
CA ASN A 8 -6.30 -19.27 -13.32
C ASN A 8 -7.78 -18.97 -13.07
N PHE A 9 -8.43 -19.75 -12.21
CA PHE A 9 -9.82 -19.49 -11.86
C PHE A 9 -10.10 -19.71 -10.37
N THR A 10 -11.16 -19.08 -9.91
CA THR A 10 -11.76 -19.29 -8.57
C THR A 10 -13.28 -19.27 -8.69
N ARG A 11 -13.98 -19.65 -7.62
CA ARG A 11 -15.45 -19.63 -7.57
C ARG A 11 -15.91 -18.59 -6.55
N ILE A 12 -16.74 -17.66 -7.00
CA ILE A 12 -17.29 -16.56 -6.18
C ILE A 12 -18.78 -16.43 -6.53
N ALA A 13 -19.64 -16.32 -5.53
CA ALA A 13 -21.09 -16.07 -5.70
C ALA A 13 -21.74 -16.94 -6.79
N ASN A 14 -21.50 -18.25 -6.78
CA ASN A 14 -22.00 -19.21 -7.76
C ASN A 14 -21.58 -18.96 -9.22
N HIS A 15 -20.46 -18.27 -9.44
CA HIS A 15 -19.83 -18.09 -10.75
C HIS A 15 -18.40 -18.62 -10.73
N GLU A 16 -17.88 -18.93 -11.90
CA GLU A 16 -16.45 -19.12 -12.10
C GLU A 16 -15.85 -17.79 -12.56
N VAL A 17 -14.81 -17.33 -11.85
CA VAL A 17 -14.06 -16.12 -12.16
C VAL A 17 -12.72 -16.55 -12.71
N ILE A 18 -12.50 -16.32 -13.99
CA ILE A 18 -11.25 -16.66 -14.69
C ILE A 18 -10.42 -15.40 -14.88
N VAL A 19 -9.12 -15.50 -14.63
CA VAL A 19 -8.18 -14.36 -14.69
C VAL A 19 -6.93 -14.81 -15.46
N ASN A 20 -6.54 -14.04 -16.46
CA ASN A 20 -5.31 -14.29 -17.21
C ASN A 20 -4.08 -13.58 -16.59
N GLU A 21 -2.89 -13.77 -17.16
CA GLU A 21 -1.65 -13.21 -16.63
C GLU A 21 -1.55 -11.67 -16.74
N VAL A 22 -2.36 -11.06 -17.63
CA VAL A 22 -2.46 -9.58 -17.71
C VAL A 22 -3.44 -9.02 -16.70
N GLY A 23 -4.26 -9.88 -16.05
CA GLY A 23 -5.28 -9.48 -15.10
C GLY A 23 -6.63 -9.14 -15.76
N ASP A 24 -6.88 -9.54 -17.00
CA ASP A 24 -8.25 -9.51 -17.51
C ASP A 24 -9.06 -10.56 -16.75
N MET A 25 -10.25 -10.16 -16.34
CA MET A 25 -11.18 -11.00 -15.60
C MET A 25 -12.44 -11.24 -16.42
N GLN A 26 -12.89 -12.50 -16.44
CA GLN A 26 -14.19 -12.86 -16.96
C GLN A 26 -14.99 -13.64 -15.91
N ILE A 27 -16.22 -13.20 -15.69
CA ILE A 27 -17.18 -13.85 -14.81
C ILE A 27 -18.08 -14.73 -15.69
N VAL A 28 -18.03 -16.03 -15.47
CA VAL A 28 -18.72 -17.01 -16.31
C VAL A 28 -19.58 -17.96 -15.46
N PRO A 29 -20.63 -18.58 -16.02
CA PRO A 29 -21.44 -19.56 -15.33
C PRO A 29 -20.61 -20.76 -14.83
N LEU A 30 -21.05 -21.41 -13.75
CA LEU A 30 -20.46 -22.66 -13.25
C LEU A 30 -20.41 -23.72 -14.36
N GLY A 31 -19.27 -24.41 -14.47
CA GLY A 31 -19.03 -25.46 -15.47
C GLY A 31 -18.46 -24.92 -16.78
N THR A 32 -18.34 -23.62 -16.97
CA THR A 32 -17.74 -23.03 -18.19
C THR A 32 -16.25 -23.38 -18.28
N VAL A 33 -15.51 -23.35 -17.18
CA VAL A 33 -14.09 -23.74 -17.17
C VAL A 33 -13.91 -25.18 -17.63
N GLN A 34 -14.77 -26.09 -17.19
CA GLN A 34 -14.74 -27.46 -17.67
C GLN A 34 -14.98 -27.54 -19.19
N GLN A 35 -15.97 -26.82 -19.73
CA GLN A 35 -16.23 -26.77 -21.16
C GLN A 35 -15.03 -26.23 -21.96
N ILE A 36 -14.37 -25.19 -21.43
CA ILE A 36 -13.16 -24.61 -22.01
C ILE A 36 -12.05 -25.66 -22.08
N VAL A 37 -11.75 -26.33 -20.96
CA VAL A 37 -10.65 -27.29 -20.85
C VAL A 37 -10.92 -28.54 -21.71
N GLU A 38 -12.16 -29.01 -21.75
CA GLU A 38 -12.58 -30.15 -22.57
C GLU A 38 -12.77 -29.80 -24.06
N LYS A 39 -12.56 -28.51 -24.43
CA LYS A 39 -12.74 -28.00 -25.82
C LYS A 39 -14.15 -28.20 -26.35
N LYS A 40 -15.14 -28.09 -25.50
CA LYS A 40 -16.57 -28.23 -25.81
C LYS A 40 -17.30 -26.89 -25.97
N LEU A 41 -16.60 -25.76 -25.83
CA LEU A 41 -17.18 -24.43 -26.02
C LEU A 41 -17.50 -24.24 -27.51
N ASP A 42 -18.71 -23.77 -27.80
CA ASP A 42 -19.11 -23.45 -29.18
C ASP A 42 -18.32 -22.23 -29.68
N GLU A 43 -17.50 -22.45 -30.72
CA GLU A 43 -16.64 -21.43 -31.33
C GLU A 43 -17.43 -20.27 -31.99
N LYS A 44 -18.75 -20.42 -32.18
CA LYS A 44 -19.64 -19.37 -32.68
C LYS A 44 -20.30 -18.56 -31.60
N SER A 45 -20.22 -18.99 -30.33
CA SER A 45 -20.84 -18.32 -29.18
C SER A 45 -20.20 -16.97 -28.88
N GLU A 46 -20.98 -16.05 -28.31
CA GLU A 46 -20.44 -14.78 -27.81
C GLU A 46 -19.40 -14.99 -26.68
N MET A 47 -19.60 -16.04 -25.86
CA MET A 47 -18.63 -16.43 -24.84
C MET A 47 -17.27 -16.75 -25.46
N TYR A 48 -17.22 -17.55 -26.51
CA TYR A 48 -15.98 -17.85 -27.22
C TYR A 48 -15.30 -16.57 -27.75
N LYS A 49 -16.07 -15.71 -28.40
CA LYS A 49 -15.54 -14.45 -28.97
C LYS A 49 -14.95 -13.56 -27.85
N THR A 50 -15.65 -13.44 -26.73
CA THR A 50 -15.19 -12.66 -25.57
C THR A 50 -13.90 -13.24 -24.99
N LEU A 51 -13.84 -14.56 -24.79
CA LEU A 51 -12.66 -15.24 -24.26
C LEU A 51 -11.46 -15.15 -25.21
N HIS A 52 -11.70 -15.23 -26.51
CA HIS A 52 -10.67 -15.08 -27.55
C HIS A 52 -10.14 -13.64 -27.56
N ALA A 53 -11.02 -12.65 -27.56
CA ALA A 53 -10.65 -11.22 -27.58
C ALA A 53 -9.88 -10.78 -26.32
N ASN A 54 -10.10 -11.45 -25.18
CA ASN A 54 -9.45 -11.16 -23.90
C ASN A 54 -8.30 -12.13 -23.56
N PHE A 55 -7.70 -12.80 -24.55
CA PHE A 55 -6.50 -13.63 -24.39
C PHE A 55 -6.66 -14.84 -23.45
N PHE A 56 -7.84 -15.46 -23.38
CA PHE A 56 -8.04 -16.74 -22.71
C PHE A 56 -7.92 -17.91 -23.67
N LEU A 57 -8.28 -17.68 -24.92
CA LEU A 57 -8.29 -18.68 -26.01
C LEU A 57 -7.58 -18.14 -27.25
N THR A 58 -7.06 -19.06 -28.09
CA THR A 58 -6.59 -18.74 -29.43
C THR A 58 -6.93 -19.88 -30.39
N ASP A 59 -7.23 -19.59 -31.64
CA ASP A 59 -7.46 -20.56 -32.73
C ASP A 59 -6.25 -20.73 -33.65
N THR A 60 -5.24 -19.89 -33.46
CA THR A 60 -3.99 -19.89 -34.23
C THR A 60 -2.79 -20.35 -33.39
N THR A 61 -1.64 -20.57 -34.01
CA THR A 61 -0.40 -20.92 -33.33
C THR A 61 0.08 -19.76 -32.45
N ILE A 62 -0.11 -18.52 -32.93
CA ILE A 62 0.18 -17.29 -32.21
C ILE A 62 -1.09 -16.43 -32.29
N HIS A 63 -1.55 -15.91 -31.14
CA HIS A 63 -2.69 -15.00 -31.13
C HIS A 63 -2.38 -13.74 -31.93
N PRO A 64 -3.28 -13.25 -32.80
CA PRO A 64 -3.01 -12.08 -33.67
C PRO A 64 -2.66 -10.80 -32.90
N LEU A 65 -3.15 -10.68 -31.66
CA LEU A 65 -2.93 -9.53 -30.77
C LEU A 65 -1.91 -9.82 -29.65
N PHE A 66 -1.02 -10.80 -29.87
CA PHE A 66 -0.07 -11.22 -28.81
C PHE A 66 0.89 -10.11 -28.41
N ASP A 67 1.29 -9.25 -29.34
CA ASP A 67 2.14 -8.09 -29.03
C ASP A 67 1.45 -7.13 -28.06
N ILE A 68 0.15 -6.88 -28.23
CA ILE A 68 -0.64 -6.06 -27.29
C ILE A 68 -0.71 -6.73 -25.91
N TYR A 69 -0.83 -8.05 -25.86
CA TYR A 69 -0.83 -8.80 -24.61
C TYR A 69 0.51 -8.63 -23.85
N VAL A 70 1.63 -8.73 -24.57
CA VAL A 70 2.97 -8.53 -24.01
C VAL A 70 3.18 -7.09 -23.54
N GLU A 71 2.76 -6.10 -24.35
CA GLU A 71 2.81 -4.68 -23.96
C GLU A 71 2.04 -4.42 -22.68
N ARG A 72 0.84 -4.98 -22.51
CA ARG A 72 0.03 -4.84 -21.31
C ARG A 72 0.67 -5.48 -20.07
N ILE A 73 1.38 -6.62 -20.21
CA ILE A 73 2.18 -7.20 -19.12
C ILE A 73 3.32 -6.24 -18.75
N SER A 74 4.02 -5.72 -19.75
CA SER A 74 5.12 -4.77 -19.55
C SER A 74 4.65 -3.51 -18.83
N GLU A 75 3.52 -2.95 -19.22
CA GLU A 75 2.92 -1.77 -18.58
C GLU A 75 2.60 -2.03 -17.11
N LYS A 76 1.98 -3.16 -16.78
CA LYS A 76 1.70 -3.55 -15.38
C LYS A 76 2.95 -3.76 -14.53
N LYS A 77 4.08 -4.09 -15.14
CA LYS A 77 5.37 -4.29 -14.48
C LYS A 77 6.33 -3.10 -14.65
N SER A 78 5.87 -1.99 -15.24
CA SER A 78 6.71 -0.81 -15.55
C SER A 78 7.38 -0.18 -14.33
N PHE A 79 6.83 -0.40 -13.12
CA PHE A 79 7.47 0.05 -11.87
C PHE A 79 8.86 -0.58 -11.64
N LEU A 80 9.18 -1.68 -12.31
CA LEU A 80 10.52 -2.29 -12.24
C LEU A 80 11.59 -1.48 -12.99
N ASP A 81 11.19 -0.66 -13.95
CA ASP A 81 12.09 0.23 -14.67
C ASP A 81 12.49 1.46 -13.83
N ASP A 82 11.60 1.88 -12.94
CA ASP A 82 11.71 3.04 -12.06
C ASP A 82 12.29 2.70 -10.67
N HIS A 83 13.11 1.70 -10.59
CA HIS A 83 13.76 1.18 -9.38
C HIS A 83 14.54 2.26 -8.62
N THR A 84 14.27 2.62 -7.52
CA THR A 84 13.35 2.76 -6.41
C THR A 84 12.74 4.16 -6.43
N ALA A 85 11.44 4.31 -6.27
CA ALA A 85 10.79 5.61 -6.33
C ALA A 85 10.50 6.23 -4.95
N LEU A 86 10.16 5.38 -3.96
CA LEU A 86 9.83 5.83 -2.59
C LEU A 86 11.05 5.70 -1.67
N HIS A 87 11.46 6.83 -1.12
CA HIS A 87 12.56 6.93 -0.16
C HIS A 87 12.04 7.48 1.17
N ILE A 88 12.01 6.62 2.19
CA ILE A 88 11.53 6.97 3.53
C ILE A 88 12.71 7.36 4.41
N PHE A 89 12.63 8.53 5.02
CA PHE A 89 13.61 9.05 5.98
C PHE A 89 12.99 9.05 7.37
N VAL A 90 13.47 8.18 8.25
CA VAL A 90 13.02 8.10 9.64
C VAL A 90 13.83 9.10 10.45
N LEU A 91 13.28 10.30 10.65
CA LEU A 91 14.01 11.41 11.26
C LEU A 91 14.31 11.15 12.74
N THR A 92 13.35 10.56 13.45
CA THR A 92 13.48 10.30 14.88
C THR A 92 12.45 9.26 15.34
N LEU A 93 12.72 8.57 16.44
CA LEU A 93 11.69 7.78 17.13
C LEU A 93 11.00 8.57 18.24
N ARG A 94 11.44 9.79 18.53
CA ARG A 94 10.79 10.67 19.50
C ARG A 94 9.37 10.97 19.06
N CYS A 95 8.42 10.88 19.99
CA CYS A 95 7.02 11.16 19.72
C CYS A 95 6.36 11.84 20.92
N ASN A 96 5.45 12.76 20.63
CA ASN A 96 4.62 13.45 21.60
C ASN A 96 3.26 12.76 21.82
N GLN A 97 3.06 11.54 21.27
CA GLN A 97 1.92 10.65 21.51
C GLN A 97 2.37 9.28 22.03
N ASN A 98 1.44 8.55 22.66
CA ASN A 98 1.64 7.20 23.20
C ASN A 98 0.56 6.25 22.64
N CYS A 99 0.57 6.03 21.34
CA CYS A 99 -0.42 5.18 20.68
C CYS A 99 -0.33 3.74 21.20
N VAL A 100 -1.46 3.17 21.62
CA VAL A 100 -1.53 1.80 22.19
C VAL A 100 -1.11 0.68 21.21
N TYR A 101 -1.09 0.99 19.94
CA TYR A 101 -0.71 0.06 18.85
C TYR A 101 0.54 0.53 18.08
N CYS A 102 1.39 1.39 18.65
CA CYS A 102 2.49 1.98 17.89
C CYS A 102 3.36 0.92 17.22
N GLN A 103 3.30 0.87 15.89
CA GLN A 103 4.08 -0.08 15.07
C GLN A 103 5.51 0.42 14.86
N ALA A 104 5.70 1.75 14.90
CA ALA A 104 6.99 2.40 14.67
C ALA A 104 7.96 2.31 15.85
N SER A 105 7.55 1.72 16.98
CA SER A 105 8.34 1.65 18.23
C SER A 105 8.77 3.04 18.73
N SER A 106 7.85 4.01 18.66
CA SER A 106 8.13 5.39 19.07
C SER A 106 8.54 5.46 20.54
N GLN A 107 9.39 6.44 20.84
CA GLN A 107 9.91 6.70 22.18
C GLN A 107 9.45 8.04 22.71
N GLN A 108 9.61 8.27 24.01
CA GLN A 108 9.23 9.54 24.62
C GLN A 108 9.98 10.71 23.98
N GLU A 109 9.34 11.86 23.96
CA GLU A 109 9.90 13.10 23.39
C GLU A 109 11.27 13.49 24.01
N SER A 110 11.50 13.12 25.28
CA SER A 110 12.76 13.35 25.99
C SER A 110 13.87 12.34 25.68
N SER A 111 13.61 11.29 24.89
CA SER A 111 14.60 10.26 24.57
C SER A 111 15.77 10.84 23.78
N CYS A 112 16.98 10.38 24.12
CA CYS A 112 18.22 10.77 23.46
C CYS A 112 18.67 9.65 22.50
N HIS A 113 19.50 10.00 21.52
CA HIS A 113 20.15 9.05 20.60
C HIS A 113 19.21 8.29 19.64
N VAL A 114 18.00 8.79 19.43
CA VAL A 114 17.01 8.22 18.50
C VAL A 114 16.60 9.20 17.41
N THR A 115 17.49 10.13 17.09
CA THR A 115 17.33 11.15 16.02
C THR A 115 18.43 11.02 15.00
N MET A 116 18.07 11.13 13.73
CA MET A 116 18.97 11.06 12.58
C MET A 116 20.01 12.17 12.63
N SER A 117 21.24 11.84 12.27
CA SER A 117 22.30 12.85 12.12
C SER A 117 22.20 13.59 10.78
N MET A 118 22.75 14.83 10.71
CA MET A 118 22.88 15.55 9.45
C MET A 118 23.69 14.77 8.42
N HIS A 119 24.73 14.05 8.83
CA HIS A 119 25.51 13.16 7.98
C HIS A 119 24.63 12.05 7.37
N THR A 120 23.82 11.36 8.20
CA THR A 120 22.90 10.33 7.73
C THR A 120 21.90 10.87 6.71
N MET A 121 21.34 12.06 6.97
CA MET A 121 20.44 12.74 6.04
C MET A 121 21.12 13.03 4.69
N GLU A 122 22.30 13.63 4.72
CA GLU A 122 23.05 13.99 3.50
C GLU A 122 23.37 12.75 2.67
N LYS A 123 23.89 11.69 3.31
CA LYS A 123 24.18 10.41 2.65
C LYS A 123 22.93 9.73 2.10
N GLY A 124 21.84 9.74 2.85
CA GLY A 124 20.55 9.22 2.37
C GLY A 124 20.05 9.97 1.13
N VAL A 125 20.17 11.31 1.09
CA VAL A 125 19.84 12.10 -0.10
C VAL A 125 20.77 11.75 -1.28
N GLU A 126 22.07 11.58 -1.04
CA GLU A 126 23.00 11.15 -2.10
C GLU A 126 22.59 9.81 -2.69
N LEU A 127 22.24 8.84 -1.85
CA LEU A 127 21.77 7.50 -2.25
C LEU A 127 20.43 7.57 -3.01
N MET A 128 19.49 8.39 -2.54
CA MET A 128 18.20 8.60 -3.20
C MET A 128 18.38 9.03 -4.67
N PHE A 129 19.31 9.95 -4.94
CA PHE A 129 19.56 10.41 -6.30
C PHE A 129 20.35 9.40 -7.18
N LYS A 130 20.90 8.33 -6.61
CA LYS A 130 21.45 7.20 -7.39
C LYS A 130 20.37 6.27 -7.95
N SER A 131 19.13 6.37 -7.47
CA SER A 131 17.97 5.68 -8.07
C SER A 131 17.81 6.04 -9.55
N ARG A 132 17.25 5.12 -10.34
CA ARG A 132 16.93 5.34 -11.76
C ARG A 132 15.61 6.07 -11.97
N SER A 133 14.75 6.12 -10.97
CA SER A 133 13.42 6.73 -11.09
C SER A 133 13.53 8.22 -11.44
N LYS A 134 12.75 8.64 -12.42
CA LYS A 134 12.60 10.07 -12.78
C LYS A 134 11.69 10.81 -11.78
N HIS A 135 10.85 10.07 -11.07
CA HIS A 135 9.94 10.58 -10.07
C HIS A 135 10.33 10.00 -8.71
N LEU A 136 10.82 10.84 -7.82
CA LEU A 136 11.22 10.45 -6.48
C LEU A 136 10.18 10.92 -5.47
N THR A 137 9.82 10.08 -4.52
CA THR A 137 9.09 10.48 -3.33
C THR A 137 10.04 10.46 -2.15
N MET A 138 10.24 11.60 -1.52
CA MET A 138 10.99 11.74 -0.27
C MET A 138 9.98 11.88 0.85
N GLU A 139 9.83 10.82 1.63
CA GLU A 139 8.86 10.74 2.71
C GLU A 139 9.55 10.80 4.07
N PHE A 140 9.10 11.71 4.92
CA PHE A 140 9.62 11.88 6.27
C PHE A 140 8.70 11.21 7.27
N GLN A 141 9.25 10.23 7.97
CA GLN A 141 8.57 9.43 8.98
C GLN A 141 9.33 9.41 10.31
N GLY A 142 8.79 8.63 11.27
CA GLY A 142 9.43 8.36 12.55
C GLY A 142 8.43 8.09 13.66
N GLY A 143 8.73 8.60 14.85
CA GLY A 143 7.75 8.82 15.90
C GLY A 143 6.88 10.02 15.52
N GLU A 144 7.43 11.25 15.70
CA GLU A 144 6.84 12.49 15.17
C GLU A 144 7.93 13.33 14.48
N PRO A 145 8.02 13.25 13.14
CA PRO A 145 9.11 13.91 12.41
C PRO A 145 9.06 15.43 12.46
N SER A 146 7.91 16.05 12.73
CA SER A 146 7.80 17.51 12.85
C SER A 146 8.54 18.08 14.07
N LEU A 147 8.93 17.23 15.03
CA LEU A 147 9.80 17.63 16.14
C LEU A 147 11.22 17.98 15.70
N GLU A 148 11.64 17.48 14.54
CA GLU A 148 12.99 17.65 14.00
C GLU A 148 12.99 18.63 12.81
N TYR A 149 12.46 19.85 13.04
CA TYR A 149 12.31 20.87 12.00
C TYR A 149 13.61 21.17 11.22
N ASP A 150 14.73 21.32 11.93
CA ASP A 150 15.99 21.71 11.28
C ASP A 150 16.52 20.57 10.40
N LEU A 151 16.31 19.32 10.78
CA LEU A 151 16.66 18.15 9.98
C LEU A 151 15.72 17.98 8.78
N LEU A 152 14.42 18.18 8.97
CA LEU A 152 13.42 18.19 7.89
C LEU A 152 13.77 19.24 6.83
N LYS A 153 14.02 20.47 7.26
CA LYS A 153 14.44 21.57 6.38
C LYS A 153 15.73 21.24 5.64
N TYR A 154 16.75 20.78 6.37
CA TYR A 154 18.04 20.42 5.79
C TYR A 154 17.91 19.35 4.70
N GLY A 155 17.12 18.28 4.96
CA GLY A 155 16.90 17.22 3.99
C GLY A 155 16.25 17.71 2.69
N ILE A 156 15.22 18.56 2.80
CA ILE A 156 14.53 19.14 1.64
C ILE A 156 15.50 20.05 0.87
N GLU A 157 16.20 20.95 1.56
CA GLU A 157 17.14 21.90 0.92
C GLU A 157 18.30 21.18 0.21
N LYS A 158 18.83 20.11 0.79
CA LYS A 158 19.84 19.25 0.15
C LYS A 158 19.31 18.52 -1.08
N ALA A 159 18.08 18.03 -1.03
CA ALA A 159 17.44 17.41 -2.18
C ALA A 159 17.22 18.43 -3.31
N GLU A 160 16.74 19.62 -3.00
CA GLU A 160 16.56 20.71 -3.98
C GLU A 160 17.88 21.17 -4.58
N GLU A 161 18.94 21.37 -3.76
CA GLU A 161 20.29 21.72 -4.22
C GLU A 161 20.78 20.71 -5.27
N LYS A 162 20.70 19.42 -4.95
CA LYS A 162 21.10 18.34 -5.85
C LYS A 162 20.23 18.29 -7.11
N ASN A 163 18.95 18.57 -6.97
CA ASN A 163 17.98 18.54 -8.07
C ASN A 163 18.18 19.66 -9.10
N LEU A 164 18.93 20.71 -8.78
CA LEU A 164 19.31 21.75 -9.77
C LEU A 164 20.02 21.13 -10.99
N THR A 165 20.80 20.06 -10.76
CA THR A 165 21.53 19.33 -11.82
C THR A 165 20.78 18.09 -12.31
N GLU A 166 20.17 17.33 -11.41
CA GLU A 166 19.51 16.05 -11.69
C GLU A 166 18.16 16.19 -12.40
N LYS A 167 17.45 17.30 -12.16
CA LYS A 167 16.17 17.68 -12.81
C LYS A 167 15.09 16.59 -12.74
N ARG A 168 14.95 15.96 -11.60
CA ARG A 168 13.92 14.94 -11.33
C ARG A 168 12.65 15.59 -10.78
N LYS A 169 11.52 14.92 -10.93
CA LYS A 169 10.31 15.31 -10.22
C LYS A 169 10.38 14.74 -8.81
N ILE A 170 10.38 15.59 -7.79
CA ILE A 170 10.39 15.18 -6.39
C ILE A 170 9.04 15.52 -5.76
N THR A 171 8.46 14.53 -5.06
CA THR A 171 7.31 14.71 -4.18
C THR A 171 7.78 14.58 -2.75
N TYR A 172 7.53 15.59 -1.93
CA TYR A 172 7.83 15.57 -0.49
C TYR A 172 6.58 15.22 0.27
N VAL A 173 6.69 14.31 1.25
CA VAL A 173 5.60 13.89 2.12
C VAL A 173 6.06 13.96 3.58
N LEU A 174 5.26 14.58 4.44
CA LEU A 174 5.45 14.59 5.89
C LEU A 174 4.35 13.75 6.55
N CYS A 175 4.73 12.58 7.11
CA CYS A 175 3.85 11.75 7.90
C CYS A 175 3.87 12.22 9.35
N THR A 176 2.80 12.84 9.83
CA THR A 176 2.73 13.48 11.14
C THR A 176 1.43 13.17 11.87
N ASN A 177 1.45 13.21 13.20
CA ASN A 177 0.24 13.16 13.99
C ASN A 177 -0.52 14.50 14.06
N SER A 178 0.05 15.56 13.50
CA SER A 178 -0.51 16.92 13.37
C SER A 178 -0.93 17.62 14.68
N ILE A 179 -0.63 17.07 15.86
CA ILE A 179 -1.06 17.69 17.14
C ILE A 179 -0.26 18.94 17.53
N ASN A 180 0.86 19.19 16.86
CA ASN A 180 1.74 20.33 17.16
C ASN A 180 2.44 20.85 15.91
N LEU A 181 1.68 21.02 14.79
CA LEU A 181 2.22 21.64 13.57
C LEU A 181 2.44 23.13 13.81
N THR A 182 3.72 23.50 13.93
CA THR A 182 4.12 24.91 14.11
C THR A 182 4.01 25.68 12.81
N GLU A 183 3.95 27.01 12.87
CA GLU A 183 3.95 27.86 11.65
C GLU A 183 5.21 27.63 10.83
N ARG A 184 6.38 27.49 11.45
CA ARG A 184 7.64 27.20 10.76
C ARG A 184 7.56 25.92 9.91
N VAL A 185 6.94 24.86 10.42
CA VAL A 185 6.75 23.60 9.66
C VAL A 185 5.79 23.82 8.51
N LEU A 186 4.68 24.51 8.72
CA LEU A 186 3.69 24.78 7.67
C LEU A 186 4.21 25.71 6.58
N ASP A 187 5.01 26.73 6.95
CA ASP A 187 5.68 27.62 5.99
C ASP A 187 6.68 26.86 5.12
N LEU A 188 7.46 25.95 5.72
CA LEU A 188 8.36 25.05 4.98
C LEU A 188 7.56 24.16 4.02
N CYS A 189 6.46 23.54 4.50
CA CYS A 189 5.59 22.72 3.66
C CYS A 189 4.99 23.52 2.50
N LYS A 190 4.62 24.77 2.72
CA LYS A 190 4.12 25.67 1.68
C LYS A 190 5.18 25.99 0.64
N GLN A 191 6.38 26.34 1.10
CA GLN A 191 7.52 26.72 0.25
C GLN A 191 7.92 25.60 -0.72
N TYR A 192 7.95 24.35 -0.25
CA TYR A 192 8.44 23.21 -1.02
C TYR A 192 7.33 22.26 -1.49
N ASN A 193 6.06 22.67 -1.41
CA ASN A 193 4.90 21.86 -1.81
C ASN A 193 4.84 20.49 -1.11
N VAL A 194 5.22 20.42 0.16
CA VAL A 194 5.16 19.19 0.95
C VAL A 194 3.71 18.77 1.19
N LEU A 195 3.41 17.51 0.92
CA LEU A 195 2.12 16.90 1.24
C LEU A 195 2.13 16.47 2.72
N ILE A 196 1.04 16.67 3.41
CA ILE A 196 0.85 16.19 4.78
C ILE A 196 0.00 14.93 4.77
N SER A 197 0.53 13.85 5.33
CA SER A 197 -0.21 12.64 5.66
C SER A 197 -0.38 12.60 7.17
N THR A 198 -1.58 12.88 7.65
CA THR A 198 -1.85 12.95 9.09
C THR A 198 -2.51 11.69 9.62
N SER A 199 -2.42 11.48 10.92
CA SER A 199 -3.03 10.33 11.58
C SER A 199 -4.40 10.69 12.13
N LEU A 200 -5.45 9.97 11.70
CA LEU A 200 -6.81 10.13 12.21
C LEU A 200 -7.49 8.76 12.29
N ASP A 201 -7.81 8.27 13.49
CA ASP A 201 -8.37 6.93 13.68
C ASP A 201 -9.91 6.89 13.68
N GLY A 202 -10.58 8.03 13.52
CA GLY A 202 -12.03 8.16 13.56
C GLY A 202 -12.52 9.16 14.62
N PRO A 203 -13.71 8.95 15.22
CA PRO A 203 -14.33 9.88 16.19
C PRO A 203 -13.45 10.10 17.43
N ALA A 204 -13.70 11.22 18.14
CA ALA A 204 -12.90 11.68 19.28
C ALA A 204 -12.66 10.59 20.33
N PHE A 205 -13.70 9.85 20.72
CA PHE A 205 -13.58 8.82 21.75
C PHE A 205 -12.63 7.69 21.35
N LEU A 206 -12.66 7.28 20.05
CA LEU A 206 -11.81 6.23 19.52
C LEU A 206 -10.37 6.74 19.33
N HIS A 207 -10.23 7.89 18.69
CA HIS A 207 -8.93 8.49 18.42
C HIS A 207 -8.15 8.74 19.74
N ASN A 208 -8.81 9.35 20.74
CA ASN A 208 -8.19 9.62 22.04
C ASN A 208 -7.79 8.34 22.77
N LYS A 209 -8.64 7.31 22.74
CA LYS A 209 -8.33 5.99 23.32
C LYS A 209 -7.13 5.33 22.67
N ASN A 210 -7.05 5.40 21.34
CA ASN A 210 -5.98 4.80 20.55
C ASN A 210 -4.64 5.52 20.71
N ARG A 211 -4.65 6.86 20.84
CA ARG A 211 -3.45 7.70 20.79
C ARG A 211 -2.95 8.13 22.18
N GLY A 212 -3.57 7.61 23.23
CA GLY A 212 -3.08 7.73 24.62
C GLY A 212 -3.15 9.14 25.25
N LYS A 213 -3.96 10.05 24.67
CA LYS A 213 -4.22 11.40 25.24
C LYS A 213 -5.69 11.78 25.09
N THR A 214 -6.26 12.41 26.13
CA THR A 214 -7.68 12.78 26.19
C THR A 214 -8.07 13.92 25.25
N ASP A 215 -7.10 14.69 24.74
CA ASP A 215 -7.29 15.85 23.88
C ASP A 215 -6.58 15.71 22.50
N SER A 216 -6.20 14.48 22.16
CA SER A 216 -5.47 14.21 20.92
C SER A 216 -6.32 14.54 19.69
N TYR A 217 -7.60 14.15 19.70
CA TYR A 217 -8.51 14.38 18.59
C TYR A 217 -8.69 15.87 18.30
N GLU A 218 -8.98 16.68 19.32
CA GLU A 218 -9.19 18.12 19.18
C GLU A 218 -7.95 18.80 18.58
N LYS A 219 -6.77 18.40 19.03
CA LYS A 219 -5.48 18.92 18.53
C LYS A 219 -5.21 18.51 17.08
N VAL A 220 -5.46 17.25 16.73
CA VAL A 220 -5.31 16.76 15.36
C VAL A 220 -6.26 17.50 14.42
N VAL A 221 -7.55 17.64 14.78
CA VAL A 221 -8.55 18.35 13.97
C VAL A 221 -8.16 19.82 13.78
N ALA A 222 -7.68 20.49 14.83
CA ALA A 222 -7.16 21.85 14.76
C ALA A 222 -5.92 21.94 13.85
N GLY A 223 -5.00 20.96 13.95
CA GLY A 223 -3.82 20.84 13.09
C GLY A 223 -4.19 20.64 11.61
N ILE A 224 -5.16 19.77 11.31
CA ILE A 224 -5.70 19.55 9.95
C ILE A 224 -6.30 20.85 9.41
N ALA A 225 -7.15 21.54 10.20
CA ALA A 225 -7.75 22.79 9.77
C ALA A 225 -6.70 23.86 9.45
N LYS A 226 -5.72 24.05 10.34
CA LYS A 226 -4.61 24.99 10.12
C LYS A 226 -3.76 24.63 8.90
N ALA A 227 -3.45 23.36 8.72
CA ALA A 227 -2.68 22.90 7.56
C ALA A 227 -3.45 23.14 6.25
N ARG A 228 -4.75 22.85 6.21
CA ARG A 228 -5.60 23.10 5.03
C ARG A 228 -5.76 24.59 4.71
N GLU A 229 -5.85 25.44 5.72
CA GLU A 229 -5.88 26.90 5.54
C GLU A 229 -4.63 27.43 4.84
N ILE A 230 -3.44 26.89 5.19
CA ILE A 230 -2.15 27.36 4.70
C ILE A 230 -1.77 26.69 3.38
N LEU A 231 -2.04 25.38 3.24
CA LEU A 231 -1.56 24.55 2.13
C LEU A 231 -2.63 24.26 1.08
N GLY A 232 -3.91 24.32 1.44
CA GLY A 232 -5.03 23.85 0.64
C GLY A 232 -5.47 22.43 1.00
N PHE A 233 -6.74 22.12 0.73
CA PHE A 233 -7.39 20.84 1.10
C PHE A 233 -6.66 19.63 0.50
N GLU A 234 -6.23 19.73 -0.76
CA GLU A 234 -5.66 18.63 -1.54
C GLU A 234 -4.27 18.20 -1.08
N ARG A 235 -3.64 18.99 -0.22
CA ARG A 235 -2.30 18.69 0.31
C ARG A 235 -2.33 18.03 1.69
N VAL A 236 -3.51 17.82 2.27
CA VAL A 236 -3.66 17.26 3.61
C VAL A 236 -4.57 16.03 3.53
N SER A 237 -3.96 14.87 3.55
CA SER A 237 -4.63 13.57 3.65
C SER A 237 -4.60 13.05 5.07
N ALA A 238 -5.50 12.12 5.39
CA ALA A 238 -5.53 11.44 6.66
C ALA A 238 -5.41 9.93 6.48
N LEU A 239 -4.73 9.27 7.41
CA LEU A 239 -4.51 7.84 7.43
C LEU A 239 -4.96 7.27 8.76
N MET A 240 -5.80 6.24 8.71
CA MET A 240 -6.23 5.51 9.89
C MET A 240 -5.44 4.23 10.12
N THR A 241 -5.41 3.79 11.36
CA THR A 241 -5.04 2.42 11.74
C THR A 241 -6.23 1.78 12.44
N THR A 242 -6.69 0.65 11.92
CA THR A 242 -7.83 -0.07 12.50
C THR A 242 -7.37 -0.86 13.72
N SER A 243 -7.44 -0.24 14.90
CA SER A 243 -7.14 -0.90 16.17
C SER A 243 -8.17 -1.99 16.49
N VAL A 244 -7.87 -2.87 17.45
CA VAL A 244 -8.82 -3.89 17.96
C VAL A 244 -10.15 -3.25 18.39
N GLU A 245 -10.08 -2.08 19.05
CA GLU A 245 -11.28 -1.32 19.43
C GLU A 245 -11.98 -0.73 18.22
N GLY A 246 -11.23 -0.19 17.26
CA GLY A 246 -11.76 0.41 16.03
C GLY A 246 -12.61 -0.54 15.20
N LEU A 247 -12.38 -1.85 15.29
CA LEU A 247 -13.17 -2.87 14.61
C LEU A 247 -14.68 -2.85 14.95
N ASN A 248 -15.07 -2.17 16.02
CA ASN A 248 -16.48 -2.04 16.43
C ASN A 248 -17.21 -0.88 15.72
N TYR A 249 -16.50 0.03 15.05
CA TYR A 249 -17.02 1.33 14.60
C TYR A 249 -16.78 1.61 13.11
N PRO A 250 -17.15 0.68 12.17
CA PRO A 250 -16.87 0.84 10.74
C PRO A 250 -17.56 2.05 10.11
N ILE A 251 -18.79 2.35 10.52
CA ILE A 251 -19.59 3.43 9.97
C ILE A 251 -19.15 4.77 10.58
N GLU A 252 -19.00 4.81 11.88
CA GLU A 252 -18.63 6.01 12.62
C GLU A 252 -17.25 6.56 12.20
N ILE A 253 -16.33 5.66 11.82
CA ILE A 253 -15.01 6.06 11.29
C ILE A 253 -15.18 6.74 9.93
N VAL A 254 -15.93 6.15 9.02
CA VAL A 254 -16.18 6.72 7.69
C VAL A 254 -16.91 8.07 7.81
N ASP A 255 -17.95 8.12 8.63
CA ASP A 255 -18.72 9.35 8.86
C ASP A 255 -17.88 10.49 9.43
N GLU A 256 -16.89 10.17 10.28
CA GLU A 256 -15.96 11.17 10.82
C GLU A 256 -15.08 11.78 9.73
N TYR A 257 -14.57 10.95 8.80
CA TYR A 257 -13.82 11.44 7.65
C TYR A 257 -14.66 12.34 6.74
N VAL A 258 -15.89 11.92 6.44
CA VAL A 258 -16.85 12.74 5.65
C VAL A 258 -17.14 14.07 6.36
N LYS A 259 -17.44 14.04 7.66
CA LYS A 259 -17.70 15.21 8.49
C LYS A 259 -16.53 16.21 8.49
N LEU A 260 -15.30 15.71 8.49
CA LEU A 260 -14.09 16.53 8.43
C LEU A 260 -13.71 16.96 6.99
N GLY A 261 -14.56 16.66 5.99
CA GLY A 261 -14.39 17.10 4.61
C GLY A 261 -13.28 16.35 3.85
N PHE A 262 -12.94 15.14 4.26
CA PHE A 262 -12.13 14.25 3.43
C PHE A 262 -12.99 13.63 2.32
N CYS A 263 -12.39 13.37 1.16
CA CYS A 263 -13.04 12.71 0.03
C CYS A 263 -12.67 11.23 -0.09
N ASP A 264 -11.80 10.76 0.81
CA ASP A 264 -11.29 9.40 0.82
C ASP A 264 -10.89 8.93 2.21
N VAL A 265 -10.76 7.61 2.33
CA VAL A 265 -10.16 6.94 3.48
C VAL A 265 -9.37 5.73 3.00
N PHE A 266 -8.18 5.55 3.57
CA PHE A 266 -7.43 4.30 3.42
C PHE A 266 -7.66 3.43 4.66
N ILE A 267 -8.45 2.38 4.54
CA ILE A 267 -8.74 1.45 5.63
C ILE A 267 -7.56 0.50 5.81
N ARG A 268 -6.65 0.82 6.76
CA ARG A 268 -5.47 0.01 7.05
C ARG A 268 -5.69 -0.94 8.22
N ALA A 269 -5.42 -2.22 7.97
CA ALA A 269 -5.31 -3.19 9.06
C ALA A 269 -4.08 -2.91 9.95
N LEU A 270 -4.19 -3.27 11.20
CA LEU A 270 -3.06 -3.32 12.11
C LEU A 270 -2.04 -4.36 11.62
N ASN A 271 -0.75 -4.03 11.70
CA ASN A 271 0.35 -4.93 11.38
C ASN A 271 1.07 -5.39 12.67
N PRO A 272 1.60 -6.62 12.76
CA PRO A 272 2.20 -7.16 13.99
C PRO A 272 3.64 -6.69 14.17
N TYR A 273 3.81 -5.37 14.37
CA TYR A 273 5.10 -4.74 14.68
C TYR A 273 4.96 -3.83 15.89
N GLY A 274 6.07 -3.61 16.60
CA GLY A 274 6.10 -2.76 17.79
C GLY A 274 5.09 -3.17 18.85
N LEU A 275 4.38 -2.20 19.44
CA LEU A 275 3.37 -2.44 20.47
C LEU A 275 2.13 -3.21 19.95
N ALA A 276 1.89 -3.21 18.64
CA ALA A 276 0.79 -3.98 18.09
C ALA A 276 0.97 -5.50 18.27
N THR A 277 2.19 -5.99 18.51
CA THR A 277 2.47 -7.41 18.83
C THR A 277 1.85 -7.88 20.13
N GLU A 278 1.43 -6.96 21.02
CA GLU A 278 0.70 -7.29 22.24
C GLU A 278 -0.72 -7.83 21.98
N ASN A 279 -1.19 -7.81 20.73
CA ASN A 279 -2.44 -8.48 20.36
C ASN A 279 -2.23 -9.98 20.33
N ASP A 280 -2.89 -10.70 21.25
CA ASP A 280 -2.72 -12.14 21.45
C ASP A 280 -3.43 -13.00 20.39
N ASP A 281 -4.43 -12.47 19.67
CA ASP A 281 -5.28 -13.22 18.74
C ASP A 281 -5.38 -12.54 17.36
N TRP A 282 -4.34 -12.74 16.56
CA TRP A 282 -4.27 -12.20 15.21
C TRP A 282 -5.25 -12.86 14.23
N GLU A 283 -5.63 -14.11 14.46
CA GLU A 283 -6.62 -14.80 13.63
C GLU A 283 -7.99 -14.15 13.78
N LYS A 284 -8.44 -14.02 15.02
CA LYS A 284 -9.70 -13.33 15.37
C LYS A 284 -9.70 -11.88 14.93
N TYR A 285 -8.56 -11.17 15.11
CA TYR A 285 -8.42 -9.79 14.60
C TYR A 285 -8.66 -9.76 13.09
N THR A 286 -8.01 -10.65 12.32
CA THR A 286 -8.12 -10.68 10.86
C THR A 286 -9.55 -10.99 10.40
N GLU A 287 -10.24 -11.91 11.04
CA GLU A 287 -11.65 -12.22 10.73
C GLU A 287 -12.56 -11.02 10.99
N ARG A 288 -12.40 -10.38 12.15
CA ARG A 288 -13.17 -9.18 12.49
C ARG A 288 -12.83 -8.00 11.57
N PHE A 289 -11.56 -7.87 11.14
CA PHE A 289 -11.17 -6.84 10.20
C PHE A 289 -11.82 -7.02 8.83
N ILE A 290 -11.93 -8.25 8.34
CA ILE A 290 -12.63 -8.55 7.08
C ILE A 290 -14.10 -8.12 7.17
N GLU A 291 -14.78 -8.44 8.26
CA GLU A 291 -16.19 -8.02 8.46
C GLU A 291 -16.34 -6.51 8.66
N PHE A 292 -15.40 -5.88 9.37
CA PHE A 292 -15.32 -4.42 9.49
C PHE A 292 -15.17 -3.77 8.10
N TYR A 293 -14.23 -4.27 7.30
CA TYR A 293 -13.94 -3.74 5.96
C TYR A 293 -15.17 -3.83 5.04
N LYS A 294 -15.87 -4.96 5.04
CA LYS A 294 -17.09 -5.14 4.26
C LYS A 294 -18.18 -4.14 4.65
N LYS A 295 -18.38 -3.92 5.95
CA LYS A 295 -19.37 -2.94 6.45
C LYS A 295 -19.00 -1.52 6.06
N ALA A 296 -17.73 -1.13 6.25
CA ALA A 296 -17.24 0.19 5.87
C ALA A 296 -17.34 0.42 4.36
N LEU A 297 -16.93 -0.56 3.54
CA LEU A 297 -17.01 -0.45 2.08
C LEU A 297 -18.46 -0.33 1.58
N ASN A 298 -19.40 -1.10 2.14
CA ASN A 298 -20.82 -0.96 1.80
C ASN A 298 -21.34 0.44 2.14
N HIS A 299 -21.02 0.94 3.34
CA HIS A 299 -21.43 2.29 3.73
C HIS A 299 -20.85 3.37 2.80
N ILE A 300 -19.60 3.22 2.37
CA ILE A 300 -18.98 4.11 1.38
C ILE A 300 -19.69 4.02 0.02
N ILE A 301 -20.07 2.83 -0.42
CA ILE A 301 -20.87 2.66 -1.65
C ILE A 301 -22.23 3.37 -1.51
N ASP A 302 -22.92 3.20 -0.38
CA ASP A 302 -24.22 3.81 -0.14
C ASP A 302 -24.13 5.35 -0.08
N LEU A 303 -23.04 5.91 0.47
CA LEU A 303 -22.75 7.35 0.39
C LEU A 303 -22.65 7.83 -1.06
N ASN A 304 -21.91 7.12 -1.91
CA ASN A 304 -21.78 7.46 -3.32
C ASN A 304 -23.11 7.36 -4.06
N LEU A 305 -23.90 6.33 -3.81
CA LEU A 305 -25.23 6.15 -4.40
C LEU A 305 -26.22 7.25 -3.94
N SER A 306 -26.02 7.80 -2.75
CA SER A 306 -26.80 8.95 -2.26
C SER A 306 -26.31 10.31 -2.77
N GLY A 307 -25.25 10.35 -3.58
CA GLY A 307 -24.70 11.55 -4.19
C GLY A 307 -23.53 12.20 -3.43
N THR A 308 -23.02 11.55 -2.37
CA THR A 308 -21.83 12.02 -1.65
C THR A 308 -20.61 11.24 -2.15
N PHE A 309 -19.77 11.89 -2.96
CA PHE A 309 -18.52 11.25 -3.41
C PHE A 309 -17.62 10.94 -2.22
N PHE A 310 -17.25 9.67 -2.08
CA PHE A 310 -16.27 9.21 -1.10
C PHE A 310 -15.58 7.93 -1.58
N ARG A 311 -14.26 7.86 -1.46
CA ARG A 311 -13.45 6.75 -1.99
C ARG A 311 -12.84 5.92 -0.87
N GLU A 312 -12.85 4.60 -1.03
CA GLU A 312 -11.99 3.72 -0.24
C GLU A 312 -10.73 3.40 -1.06
N ASP A 313 -9.58 3.84 -0.57
CA ASP A 313 -8.35 3.83 -1.34
C ASP A 313 -7.79 2.43 -1.61
N TYR A 314 -7.90 1.50 -0.67
CA TYR A 314 -7.42 0.13 -0.89
C TYR A 314 -8.24 -0.60 -1.95
N ALA A 315 -9.58 -0.45 -1.92
CA ALA A 315 -10.45 -0.96 -2.98
C ALA A 315 -10.16 -0.27 -4.32
N ALA A 316 -9.95 1.05 -4.34
CA ALA A 316 -9.63 1.78 -5.56
C ALA A 316 -8.32 1.28 -6.22
N ILE A 317 -7.30 0.97 -5.42
CA ILE A 317 -6.05 0.37 -5.89
C ILE A 317 -6.29 -1.01 -6.52
N ILE A 318 -7.07 -1.87 -5.86
CA ILE A 318 -7.42 -3.20 -6.37
C ILE A 318 -8.24 -3.09 -7.66
N LEU A 319 -9.25 -2.23 -7.68
CA LEU A 319 -10.10 -1.97 -8.85
C LEU A 319 -9.28 -1.43 -10.04
N LYS A 320 -8.35 -0.52 -9.80
CA LYS A 320 -7.43 -0.03 -10.84
C LYS A 320 -6.65 -1.17 -11.47
N LYS A 321 -6.17 -2.14 -10.66
CA LYS A 321 -5.48 -3.34 -11.17
C LYS A 321 -6.40 -4.28 -11.95
N MET A 322 -7.71 -4.33 -11.63
CA MET A 322 -8.70 -5.16 -12.30
C MET A 322 -9.19 -4.56 -13.62
N ILE A 323 -9.38 -3.25 -13.67
CA ILE A 323 -10.14 -2.58 -14.74
C ILE A 323 -9.22 -1.85 -15.73
N THR A 324 -7.97 -1.56 -15.33
CA THR A 324 -7.01 -0.86 -16.18
C THR A 324 -5.75 -1.69 -16.46
N SER A 325 -5.01 -1.33 -17.52
CA SER A 325 -3.68 -1.89 -17.79
C SER A 325 -2.56 -1.21 -17.00
N PHE A 326 -2.86 -0.13 -16.25
CA PHE A 326 -1.84 0.66 -15.58
C PHE A 326 -1.39 0.03 -14.25
N ASN A 327 -0.13 0.30 -13.89
CA ASN A 327 0.38 0.03 -12.55
C ASN A 327 -0.38 0.90 -11.52
N SER A 328 -0.71 0.31 -10.37
CA SER A 328 -1.40 1.02 -9.29
C SER A 328 -0.48 1.96 -8.50
N GLY A 329 0.84 1.74 -8.56
CA GLY A 329 1.83 2.51 -7.80
C GLY A 329 1.90 2.19 -6.30
N PHE A 330 1.13 1.24 -5.79
CA PHE A 330 1.07 0.92 -4.35
C PHE A 330 1.96 -0.28 -4.02
N VAL A 331 2.97 -0.05 -3.16
CA VAL A 331 4.06 -0.99 -2.88
C VAL A 331 3.61 -2.32 -2.26
N ASP A 332 2.56 -2.32 -1.42
CA ASP A 332 2.09 -3.52 -0.70
C ASP A 332 1.26 -4.47 -1.58
N LEU A 333 0.84 -4.02 -2.77
CA LEU A 333 0.11 -4.84 -3.74
C LEU A 333 0.89 -5.04 -5.05
N GLN A 334 2.22 -5.05 -4.97
CA GLN A 334 3.11 -5.33 -6.11
C GLN A 334 3.59 -6.78 -6.13
N SER A 335 3.85 -7.28 -7.33
CA SER A 335 4.55 -8.53 -7.60
C SER A 335 5.44 -8.33 -8.85
N PRO A 336 6.77 -8.37 -8.73
CA PRO A 336 7.58 -8.52 -7.51
C PRO A 336 7.24 -7.50 -6.41
N ALA A 337 7.43 -7.91 -5.15
CA ALA A 337 7.15 -7.09 -3.98
C ALA A 337 7.85 -5.72 -4.06
N GLY A 338 7.21 -4.69 -3.48
CA GLY A 338 7.78 -3.34 -3.43
C GLY A 338 9.06 -3.22 -2.57
N VAL A 339 9.34 -4.21 -1.76
CA VAL A 339 10.56 -4.33 -0.93
C VAL A 339 11.81 -4.16 -1.79
N VAL A 340 12.61 -3.15 -1.52
CA VAL A 340 13.78 -2.69 -2.31
C VAL A 340 13.41 -2.16 -3.70
N ASN A 341 12.53 -2.84 -4.44
CA ASN A 341 12.17 -2.45 -5.81
C ASN A 341 11.53 -1.07 -5.90
N SER A 342 10.64 -0.76 -4.96
CA SER A 342 9.84 0.47 -4.98
C SER A 342 10.06 1.34 -3.76
N VAL A 343 10.57 0.79 -2.65
CA VAL A 343 10.81 1.49 -1.39
C VAL A 343 12.15 1.15 -0.78
N ILE A 344 12.84 2.16 -0.24
CA ILE A 344 14.03 2.03 0.62
C ILE A 344 13.84 2.97 1.82
N VAL A 345 14.29 2.53 3.00
CA VAL A 345 14.20 3.29 4.24
C VAL A 345 15.59 3.63 4.77
N TYR A 346 15.82 4.90 5.00
CA TYR A 346 17.00 5.43 5.70
C TYR A 346 16.61 5.68 7.15
N ASN A 347 17.12 4.87 8.06
CA ASN A 347 16.72 4.94 9.46
C ASN A 347 17.59 5.95 10.24
N TYR A 348 17.08 6.42 11.36
CA TYR A 348 17.76 7.41 12.22
C TYR A 348 19.16 6.96 12.68
N ASP A 349 19.39 5.65 12.77
CA ASP A 349 20.64 5.02 13.21
C ASP A 349 21.72 4.92 12.10
N GLY A 350 21.44 5.42 10.89
CA GLY A 350 22.34 5.39 9.75
C GLY A 350 22.31 4.09 8.94
N TYR A 351 21.45 3.13 9.30
CA TYR A 351 21.25 1.92 8.50
C TYR A 351 20.14 2.05 7.48
N VAL A 352 20.24 1.24 6.42
CA VAL A 352 19.30 1.19 5.31
C VAL A 352 18.52 -0.11 5.34
N TYR A 353 17.20 0.00 5.22
CA TYR A 353 16.27 -1.14 5.30
C TYR A 353 15.44 -1.30 4.03
N ALA A 354 14.97 -2.53 3.81
CA ALA A 354 14.30 -2.93 2.58
C ALA A 354 12.87 -2.39 2.45
N SER A 355 12.20 -2.08 3.56
CA SER A 355 10.86 -1.47 3.64
C SER A 355 10.65 -0.87 5.04
N ASP A 356 9.53 -0.16 5.25
CA ASP A 356 9.17 0.37 6.57
C ASP A 356 8.91 -0.75 7.58
N GLU A 357 8.23 -1.83 7.19
CA GLU A 357 8.00 -3.02 8.03
C GLU A 357 9.32 -3.68 8.43
N SER A 358 10.29 -3.71 7.52
CA SER A 358 11.62 -4.28 7.82
C SER A 358 12.41 -3.43 8.82
N ARG A 359 12.23 -2.11 8.80
CA ARG A 359 12.78 -1.21 9.81
C ARG A 359 12.05 -1.39 11.16
N MET A 360 10.69 -1.51 11.14
CA MET A 360 9.92 -1.81 12.35
C MET A 360 10.35 -3.14 12.99
N LEU A 361 10.66 -4.15 12.19
CA LEU A 361 11.19 -5.43 12.67
C LEU A 361 12.58 -5.26 13.32
N ALA A 362 13.42 -4.37 12.77
CA ALA A 362 14.73 -4.06 13.35
C ALA A 362 14.62 -3.37 14.72
N GLU A 363 13.61 -2.51 14.93
CA GLU A 363 13.32 -1.91 16.23
C GLU A 363 12.86 -2.96 17.29
N MET A 364 12.41 -4.13 16.83
CA MET A 364 12.10 -5.29 17.68
C MET A 364 13.33 -6.21 17.89
N GLY A 365 14.50 -5.85 17.36
CA GLY A 365 15.75 -6.57 17.53
C GLY A 365 16.10 -7.55 16.41
N ASP A 366 15.33 -7.60 15.33
CA ASP A 366 15.61 -8.48 14.18
C ASP A 366 16.08 -7.68 12.95
N TYR A 367 17.35 -7.81 12.62
CA TYR A 367 18.02 -7.07 11.55
C TYR A 367 18.11 -7.83 10.22
N THR A 368 17.28 -8.85 10.03
CA THR A 368 17.34 -9.75 8.85
C THR A 368 17.25 -8.98 7.53
N PHE A 369 16.47 -7.91 7.45
CA PHE A 369 16.26 -7.12 6.23
C PHE A 369 17.07 -5.81 6.19
N ARG A 370 18.10 -5.67 7.02
CA ARG A 370 19.03 -4.56 6.92
C ARG A 370 19.91 -4.75 5.69
N LEU A 371 19.90 -3.78 4.79
CA LEU A 371 20.59 -3.83 3.50
C LEU A 371 22.04 -3.37 3.61
N GLY A 372 22.32 -2.43 4.50
CA GLY A 372 23.64 -1.84 4.70
C GLY A 372 23.56 -0.56 5.54
N SER A 373 24.54 0.31 5.37
CA SER A 373 24.64 1.65 5.97
C SER A 373 24.50 2.72 4.89
N VAL A 374 24.17 3.95 5.26
CA VAL A 374 24.17 5.11 4.34
C VAL A 374 25.57 5.42 3.78
N ASP A 375 26.63 4.90 4.41
CA ASP A 375 28.01 5.08 3.96
C ASP A 375 28.45 3.98 2.96
N ASP A 376 27.62 2.97 2.71
CA ASP A 376 27.90 1.92 1.75
C ASP A 376 27.61 2.39 0.30
N GLU A 377 28.24 1.71 -0.67
CA GLU A 377 27.93 1.98 -2.08
C GLU A 377 26.52 1.56 -2.45
N TYR A 378 25.85 2.36 -3.28
CA TYR A 378 24.46 2.14 -3.70
C TYR A 378 24.23 0.73 -4.26
N GLU A 379 25.16 0.24 -5.08
CA GLU A 379 25.08 -1.09 -5.69
C GLU A 379 25.15 -2.21 -4.65
N GLN A 380 25.86 -2.01 -3.54
CA GLN A 380 25.89 -2.96 -2.43
C GLN A 380 24.56 -3.00 -1.69
N ILE A 381 23.89 -1.83 -1.55
CA ILE A 381 22.58 -1.72 -0.92
C ILE A 381 21.51 -2.38 -1.80
N VAL A 382 21.40 -2.00 -3.09
CA VAL A 382 20.29 -2.41 -3.95
C VAL A 382 20.49 -3.72 -4.72
N TYR A 383 21.75 -4.22 -4.85
CA TYR A 383 22.06 -5.48 -5.53
C TYR A 383 22.87 -6.42 -4.64
N GLY A 384 23.01 -6.10 -3.36
CA GLY A 384 23.76 -6.86 -2.38
C GLY A 384 23.18 -8.26 -2.13
N ARG A 385 23.87 -9.03 -1.29
CA ARG A 385 23.49 -10.41 -0.95
C ARG A 385 22.07 -10.49 -0.40
N LYS A 386 21.69 -9.57 0.49
CA LYS A 386 20.35 -9.55 1.10
C LYS A 386 19.24 -9.37 0.07
N VAL A 387 19.39 -8.42 -0.84
CA VAL A 387 18.41 -8.20 -1.91
C VAL A 387 18.26 -9.46 -2.76
N ARG A 388 19.38 -10.13 -3.10
CA ARG A 388 19.33 -11.40 -3.86
C ARG A 388 18.65 -12.54 -3.09
N GLU A 389 18.73 -12.56 -1.77
CA GLU A 389 17.99 -13.50 -0.92
C GLU A 389 16.49 -13.23 -0.98
N VAL A 390 16.07 -11.97 -0.80
CA VAL A 390 14.67 -11.53 -0.88
C VAL A 390 14.09 -11.73 -2.29
N ALA A 391 14.90 -11.48 -3.33
CA ALA A 391 14.47 -11.60 -4.72
C ALA A 391 14.00 -13.01 -5.12
N LYS A 392 14.44 -14.05 -4.39
CA LYS A 392 13.99 -15.42 -4.63
C LYS A 392 12.52 -15.64 -4.23
N VAL A 393 11.96 -14.76 -3.42
CA VAL A 393 10.66 -14.97 -2.75
C VAL A 393 9.71 -13.77 -2.87
N TRP A 394 10.00 -12.78 -3.72
CA TRP A 394 9.22 -11.56 -3.83
C TRP A 394 8.15 -11.55 -4.93
N SER A 395 8.01 -12.67 -5.68
CA SER A 395 7.12 -12.74 -6.83
C SER A 395 6.01 -13.75 -6.63
N ASN A 396 4.76 -13.31 -6.68
CA ASN A 396 3.58 -14.19 -6.58
C ASN A 396 3.58 -15.29 -7.64
N GLU A 397 4.12 -14.99 -8.81
CA GLU A 397 4.19 -15.90 -9.94
C GLU A 397 5.07 -17.14 -9.67
N THR A 398 5.99 -17.05 -8.72
CA THR A 398 6.92 -18.12 -8.36
C THR A 398 6.69 -18.74 -6.99
N LEU A 399 5.82 -18.14 -6.17
CA LEU A 399 5.56 -18.61 -4.82
C LEU A 399 4.50 -19.71 -4.81
N ALA A 400 4.76 -20.80 -4.11
CA ALA A 400 3.81 -21.89 -3.92
C ALA A 400 2.49 -21.38 -3.31
N GLY A 401 1.37 -21.78 -3.89
CA GLY A 401 0.03 -21.33 -3.49
C GLY A 401 -0.35 -19.91 -3.96
N CYS A 402 0.62 -19.14 -4.49
CA CYS A 402 0.32 -17.89 -5.19
C CYS A 402 0.34 -18.09 -6.71
N SER A 403 1.28 -18.90 -7.25
CA SER A 403 1.41 -19.18 -8.69
C SER A 403 0.11 -19.66 -9.34
N ASP A 404 -0.66 -20.48 -8.60
CA ASP A 404 -1.93 -21.04 -9.07
C ASP A 404 -3.16 -20.24 -8.62
N CYS A 405 -2.97 -19.14 -7.92
CA CYS A 405 -4.06 -18.30 -7.44
C CYS A 405 -4.61 -17.41 -8.55
N ALA A 406 -5.92 -17.45 -8.79
CA ALA A 406 -6.58 -16.58 -9.76
C ALA A 406 -6.44 -15.09 -9.43
N LEU A 407 -6.27 -14.77 -8.15
CA LEU A 407 -6.20 -13.40 -7.67
C LEU A 407 -4.77 -12.84 -7.58
N LYS A 408 -3.75 -13.61 -7.99
CA LYS A 408 -2.33 -13.25 -7.84
C LYS A 408 -1.97 -11.90 -8.48
N VAL A 409 -2.59 -11.56 -9.61
CA VAL A 409 -2.33 -10.33 -10.35
C VAL A 409 -2.89 -9.08 -9.66
N TYR A 410 -3.85 -9.25 -8.76
CA TYR A 410 -4.46 -8.16 -7.98
C TYR A 410 -3.83 -8.03 -6.59
N CYS A 411 -3.11 -9.07 -6.14
CA CYS A 411 -2.46 -9.16 -4.84
C CYS A 411 -0.99 -8.70 -4.89
N GLY A 412 -0.33 -8.66 -3.74
CA GLY A 412 1.11 -8.40 -3.60
C GLY A 412 1.81 -9.53 -2.86
N ALA A 413 3.14 -9.63 -3.05
CA ALA A 413 4.01 -10.47 -2.23
C ALA A 413 4.59 -9.63 -1.08
N ASP A 414 4.73 -10.24 0.10
CA ASP A 414 5.34 -9.59 1.26
C ASP A 414 6.25 -10.58 2.02
N PRO A 415 7.53 -10.67 1.62
CA PRO A 415 8.48 -11.55 2.28
C PRO A 415 8.81 -11.10 3.71
N VAL A 416 8.73 -9.81 4.03
CA VAL A 416 8.98 -9.29 5.38
C VAL A 416 7.87 -9.75 6.33
N ARG A 417 6.61 -9.62 5.91
CA ARG A 417 5.46 -10.07 6.68
C ARG A 417 5.45 -11.60 6.87
N ASN A 418 5.76 -12.36 5.80
CA ASN A 418 5.88 -13.80 5.91
C ASN A 418 6.92 -14.19 6.95
N TYR A 419 8.09 -13.57 6.89
CA TYR A 419 9.17 -13.84 7.83
C TYR A 419 8.79 -13.46 9.27
N SER A 420 8.25 -12.27 9.48
CA SER A 420 7.88 -11.79 10.83
C SER A 420 6.81 -12.63 11.51
N THR A 421 5.90 -13.24 10.73
CA THR A 421 4.76 -14.01 11.28
C THR A 421 4.95 -15.51 11.23
N GLN A 422 5.85 -16.04 10.40
CA GLN A 422 6.01 -17.48 10.16
C GLN A 422 7.48 -17.94 10.25
N GLY A 423 8.44 -17.03 10.46
CA GLY A 423 9.89 -17.35 10.52
C GLY A 423 10.52 -17.69 9.16
N ASP A 424 9.76 -17.51 8.07
CA ASP A 424 10.20 -17.87 6.71
C ASP A 424 9.71 -16.83 5.68
N MET A 425 10.61 -16.34 4.85
CA MET A 425 10.31 -15.35 3.80
C MET A 425 9.37 -15.89 2.70
N TYR A 426 9.39 -17.21 2.42
CA TYR A 426 8.45 -17.85 1.48
C TYR A 426 7.03 -17.79 2.00
N GLY A 427 6.86 -18.09 3.28
CA GLY A 427 5.59 -18.20 3.96
C GLY A 427 4.71 -19.36 3.43
N TYR A 428 3.92 -19.92 4.29
CA TYR A 428 2.93 -20.95 3.97
C TYR A 428 1.55 -20.32 3.85
N ARG A 429 0.98 -20.30 2.63
CA ARG A 429 -0.26 -19.57 2.31
C ARG A 429 -1.45 -19.92 3.20
N PRO A 430 -1.73 -21.20 3.53
CA PRO A 430 -2.85 -21.55 4.41
C PRO A 430 -2.79 -20.90 5.80
N ASN A 431 -1.57 -20.62 6.32
CA ASN A 431 -1.37 -19.99 7.62
C ASN A 431 -1.16 -18.47 7.52
N SER A 432 -1.15 -17.90 6.31
CA SER A 432 -0.89 -16.48 6.10
C SER A 432 -2.15 -15.64 6.32
N LEU A 433 -2.20 -14.91 7.43
CA LEU A 433 -3.29 -13.97 7.72
C LEU A 433 -3.33 -12.80 6.71
N LEU A 434 -2.17 -12.40 6.17
CA LEU A 434 -2.10 -11.45 5.06
C LEU A 434 -2.82 -12.00 3.82
N CYS A 435 -2.56 -13.26 3.46
CA CYS A 435 -3.24 -13.93 2.35
C CYS A 435 -4.75 -14.03 2.62
N LYS A 436 -5.17 -14.46 3.82
CA LYS A 436 -6.58 -14.56 4.25
C LYS A 436 -7.28 -13.20 4.07
N LYS A 437 -6.68 -12.12 4.57
CA LYS A 437 -7.21 -10.75 4.47
C LYS A 437 -7.31 -10.28 3.01
N ASN A 438 -6.21 -10.32 2.26
CA ASN A 438 -6.18 -9.78 0.89
C ASN A 438 -7.12 -10.56 -0.03
N LYS A 439 -7.12 -11.89 0.07
CA LYS A 439 -8.02 -12.75 -0.69
C LYS A 439 -9.48 -12.41 -0.40
N ALA A 440 -9.87 -12.32 0.87
CA ALA A 440 -11.25 -12.02 1.27
C ALA A 440 -11.72 -10.64 0.75
N ILE A 441 -10.86 -9.61 0.79
CA ILE A 441 -11.19 -8.27 0.27
C ILE A 441 -11.36 -8.30 -1.25
N ILE A 442 -10.41 -8.93 -1.97
CA ILE A 442 -10.48 -9.02 -3.43
C ILE A 442 -11.71 -9.82 -3.86
N GLU A 443 -11.98 -10.96 -3.23
CA GLU A 443 -13.17 -11.77 -3.50
C GLU A 443 -14.46 -10.98 -3.22
N TYR A 444 -14.49 -10.19 -2.14
CA TYR A 444 -15.65 -9.38 -1.82
C TYR A 444 -15.92 -8.27 -2.85
N ILE A 445 -14.89 -7.61 -3.33
CA ILE A 445 -15.03 -6.61 -4.43
C ILE A 445 -15.58 -7.29 -5.69
N ILE A 446 -15.10 -8.46 -6.04
CA ILE A 446 -15.61 -9.24 -7.19
C ILE A 446 -17.07 -9.70 -6.93
N GLU A 447 -17.40 -10.13 -5.73
CA GLU A 447 -18.76 -10.50 -5.33
C GLU A 447 -19.74 -9.32 -5.50
N LEU A 448 -19.35 -8.11 -5.10
CA LEU A 448 -20.14 -6.91 -5.33
C LEU A 448 -20.36 -6.64 -6.82
N ILE A 449 -19.33 -6.82 -7.66
CA ILE A 449 -19.47 -6.69 -9.11
C ILE A 449 -20.43 -7.75 -9.68
N ILE A 450 -20.41 -8.97 -9.17
CA ILE A 450 -21.33 -10.05 -9.61
C ILE A 450 -22.77 -9.76 -9.20
N THR A 451 -22.97 -9.34 -7.96
CA THR A 451 -24.30 -9.27 -7.34
C THR A 451 -25.00 -7.92 -7.49
N ARG A 452 -24.23 -6.85 -7.60
CA ARG A 452 -24.71 -5.45 -7.65
C ARG A 452 -24.05 -4.65 -8.79
N GLY A 453 -23.59 -5.30 -9.86
CA GLY A 453 -22.74 -4.67 -10.90
C GLY A 453 -23.30 -3.38 -11.45
N ASP A 454 -24.60 -3.31 -11.76
CA ASP A 454 -25.25 -2.12 -12.31
C ASP A 454 -25.18 -0.91 -11.37
N GLU A 455 -25.20 -1.14 -10.07
CA GLU A 455 -25.11 -0.09 -9.04
C GLU A 455 -23.66 0.29 -8.74
N VAL A 456 -22.78 -0.72 -8.51
CA VAL A 456 -21.45 -0.46 -7.97
C VAL A 456 -20.40 -0.10 -9.03
N LEU A 457 -20.54 -0.57 -10.28
CA LEU A 457 -19.55 -0.27 -11.33
C LEU A 457 -19.42 1.23 -11.64
N PRO A 458 -20.49 2.04 -11.69
CA PRO A 458 -20.36 3.49 -11.83
C PRO A 458 -19.60 4.12 -10.65
N VAL A 459 -19.90 3.70 -9.41
CA VAL A 459 -19.20 4.14 -8.19
C VAL A 459 -17.73 3.77 -8.27
N PHE A 460 -17.40 2.50 -8.52
CA PHE A 460 -16.02 2.02 -8.60
C PHE A 460 -15.20 2.73 -9.69
N LYS A 461 -15.80 2.99 -10.85
CA LYS A 461 -15.12 3.74 -11.93
C LYS A 461 -14.83 5.19 -11.54
N SER A 462 -15.70 5.84 -10.77
CA SER A 462 -15.48 7.22 -10.33
C SER A 462 -14.29 7.39 -9.39
N TRP A 463 -13.79 6.30 -8.79
CA TRP A 463 -12.66 6.35 -7.84
C TRP A 463 -11.29 6.45 -8.51
N PHE A 464 -11.16 6.24 -9.81
CA PHE A 464 -9.88 6.30 -10.53
C PHE A 464 -9.96 6.90 -11.95
N LEU A 465 -11.12 7.40 -12.38
CA LEU A 465 -11.29 8.20 -13.58
C LEU A 465 -11.24 9.69 -13.23
#